data_f5496088dd3f834094b0a7cb4286d28f
#
_entry.id   f5496088dd3f834094b0a7cb4286d28f
#
_cell.length_a   1.000
_cell.length_b   1.000
_cell.length_c   1.000
_cell.angle_alpha   90.00
_cell.angle_beta   90.00
_cell.angle_gamma   90.00
#
_symmetry.space_group_name_H-M   'P 1'
#
loop_
_entity.id
_entity.type
_entity.pdbx_description
1 polymer ?
#
loop_
_entity_poly.entity_id
_entity_poly.type
_entity_poly.pdbx_seq_one_letter_code
_entity_poly.pdbx_strand_id
1 'polypeptide(L)'
;IGLGIPAEPLFRSLCLENCPLRAYPNLVCHPNVTVEESLVVWQQSKLSLNIMSWHKDGFTERMANIMLAGAVLITDHTTYLDGNDTDEDLIDFSLEDRAALPKKIRYLLQNEKKREEIAENGKQKTLQQHTWEKRPEQFLHILKERSV
;
A
#
# COMPACT_ATOMS: atom_id res chain seq x y z
N ILE A 1 -9.37 0.17 14.62
CA ILE A 1 -8.91 0.11 13.21
C ILE A 1 -7.39 0.06 13.26
N GLY A 2 -6.84 -1.16 13.23
CA GLY A 2 -5.40 -1.35 13.23
C GLY A 2 -4.83 -0.93 11.88
N LEU A 3 -4.00 0.12 11.85
CA LEU A 3 -3.12 0.38 10.73
C LEU A 3 -1.99 -0.65 10.82
N GLY A 4 -2.17 -1.81 10.17
CA GLY A 4 -1.13 -2.81 10.08
C GLY A 4 -0.01 -2.31 9.19
N ILE A 5 1.06 -1.77 9.77
CA ILE A 5 2.29 -1.47 9.07
C ILE A 5 3.27 -2.59 9.39
N PRO A 6 3.57 -3.51 8.46
CA PRO A 6 4.69 -4.41 8.63
C PRO A 6 5.98 -3.60 8.45
N ALA A 7 6.68 -3.30 9.55
CA ALA A 7 8.00 -2.71 9.49
C ALA A 7 9.08 -3.83 9.39
N GLU A 8 10.22 -3.52 8.79
CA GLU A 8 11.40 -4.40 8.74
C GLU A 8 11.76 -4.97 10.12
N PRO A 9 12.25 -6.22 10.24
CA PRO A 9 12.44 -6.90 11.53
C PRO A 9 13.24 -6.12 12.57
N LEU A 10 14.26 -5.37 12.14
CA LEU A 10 15.09 -4.56 13.04
C LEU A 10 14.39 -3.33 13.61
N PHE A 11 13.44 -2.79 12.88
CA PHE A 11 12.67 -1.60 13.29
C PHE A 11 11.52 -1.97 14.22
N ARG A 12 11.06 -3.22 14.16
CA ARG A 12 9.89 -3.71 14.91
C ARG A 12 10.16 -3.85 16.40
N SER A 13 11.31 -4.38 16.80
CA SER A 13 11.62 -4.60 18.22
C SER A 13 11.90 -3.29 18.97
N LEU A 14 12.49 -2.28 18.33
CA LEU A 14 12.73 -0.96 18.93
C LEU A 14 11.47 -0.11 19.05
N CYS A 15 10.49 -0.26 18.12
CA CYS A 15 9.25 0.51 18.15
C CYS A 15 8.22 0.02 19.17
N LEU A 16 8.23 -1.28 19.56
CA LEU A 16 7.16 -1.82 20.40
C LEU A 16 7.25 -1.37 21.85
N GLU A 17 8.44 -1.22 22.42
CA GLU A 17 8.60 -0.85 23.83
C GLU A 17 8.54 0.67 24.05
N ASN A 18 9.09 1.46 23.12
CA ASN A 18 9.20 2.92 23.23
C ASN A 18 8.47 3.69 22.11
N CYS A 19 7.48 3.09 21.47
CA CYS A 19 6.78 3.73 20.37
C CYS A 19 5.89 4.87 20.89
N PRO A 20 6.14 6.14 20.50
CA PRO A 20 5.32 7.28 20.90
C PRO A 20 3.84 7.12 20.50
N LEU A 21 3.56 6.30 19.49
CA LEU A 21 2.20 6.03 19.01
C LEU A 21 1.34 5.27 20.01
N ARG A 22 1.93 4.60 21.02
CA ARG A 22 1.18 3.95 22.11
C ARG A 22 0.40 4.93 22.98
N ALA A 23 0.76 6.20 22.99
CA ALA A 23 0.04 7.23 23.71
C ALA A 23 -1.34 7.57 23.10
N TYR A 24 -1.60 7.14 21.87
CA TYR A 24 -2.87 7.39 21.20
C TYR A 24 -3.87 6.26 21.45
N PRO A 25 -5.03 6.52 22.09
CA PRO A 25 -5.97 5.47 22.51
C PRO A 25 -6.67 4.75 21.35
N ASN A 26 -6.62 5.34 20.16
CA ASN A 26 -7.19 4.77 18.92
C ASN A 26 -6.17 3.97 18.09
N LEU A 27 -4.94 3.79 18.59
CA LEU A 27 -3.91 3.00 17.94
C LEU A 27 -3.66 1.70 18.73
N VAL A 28 -3.68 0.59 18.01
CA VAL A 28 -3.32 -0.71 18.55
C VAL A 28 -1.99 -1.14 17.92
N CYS A 29 -0.97 -1.30 18.77
CA CYS A 29 0.34 -1.78 18.33
C CYS A 29 0.38 -3.30 18.44
N HIS A 30 0.49 -3.98 17.32
CA HIS A 30 0.66 -5.43 17.27
C HIS A 30 2.14 -5.81 17.22
N PRO A 31 2.52 -6.98 17.77
CA PRO A 31 3.85 -7.55 17.59
C PRO A 31 4.08 -7.91 16.12
N ASN A 32 5.26 -8.47 15.84
CA ASN A 32 5.58 -8.98 14.52
C ASN A 32 4.55 -10.01 14.06
N VAL A 33 4.09 -9.87 12.82
CA VAL A 33 3.21 -10.81 12.14
C VAL A 33 3.99 -11.52 11.02
N THR A 34 3.63 -12.76 10.72
CA THR A 34 4.14 -13.48 9.55
C THR A 34 3.59 -12.87 8.25
N VAL A 35 4.11 -13.32 7.12
CA VAL A 35 3.57 -12.89 5.80
C VAL A 35 2.11 -13.31 5.66
N GLU A 36 1.77 -14.52 6.07
CA GLU A 36 0.41 -15.07 6.01
C GLU A 36 -0.54 -14.28 6.91
N GLU A 37 -0.14 -13.97 8.14
CA GLU A 37 -0.91 -13.12 9.05
C GLU A 37 -1.10 -11.71 8.51
N SER A 38 -0.10 -11.15 7.82
CA SER A 38 -0.21 -9.82 7.21
C SER A 38 -1.26 -9.77 6.10
N LEU A 39 -1.41 -10.84 5.32
CA LEU A 39 -2.47 -10.96 4.32
C LEU A 39 -3.86 -10.91 4.96
N VAL A 40 -4.06 -11.63 6.07
CA VAL A 40 -5.32 -11.59 6.82
C VAL A 40 -5.62 -10.19 7.37
N VAL A 41 -4.60 -9.50 7.89
CA VAL A 41 -4.74 -8.11 8.36
C VAL A 41 -5.19 -7.20 7.22
N TRP A 42 -4.58 -7.30 6.03
CA TRP A 42 -4.98 -6.48 4.88
C TRP A 42 -6.39 -6.82 4.38
N GLN A 43 -6.78 -8.10 4.33
CA GLN A 43 -8.13 -8.51 3.96
C GLN A 43 -9.22 -7.96 4.89
N GLN A 44 -8.89 -7.73 6.16
CA GLN A 44 -9.81 -7.14 7.15
C GLN A 44 -9.71 -5.61 7.22
N SER A 45 -8.78 -5.02 6.50
CA SER A 45 -8.53 -3.57 6.51
C SER A 45 -9.34 -2.87 5.43
N LYS A 46 -10.00 -1.75 5.78
CA LYS A 46 -10.66 -0.87 4.81
C LYS A 46 -9.64 -0.09 3.97
N LEU A 47 -8.60 0.40 4.64
CA LEU A 47 -7.51 1.19 4.06
C LEU A 47 -6.19 0.67 4.63
N SER A 48 -5.15 0.66 3.84
CA SER A 48 -3.80 0.28 4.28
C SER A 48 -2.77 1.30 3.82
N LEU A 49 -1.98 1.79 4.77
CA LEU A 49 -0.94 2.78 4.53
C LEU A 49 0.39 2.09 4.22
N ASN A 50 1.02 2.47 3.11
CA ASN A 50 2.37 2.13 2.75
C ASN A 50 3.20 3.40 2.62
N ILE A 51 4.35 3.48 3.30
CA ILE A 51 5.29 4.60 3.19
C ILE A 51 6.63 4.08 2.73
N MET A 52 7.14 4.65 1.65
CA MET A 52 8.39 4.29 0.98
C MET A 52 9.36 5.47 0.98
N SER A 53 9.77 5.91 2.18
CA SER A 53 10.63 7.08 2.33
C SER A 53 12.00 6.97 1.65
N TRP A 54 12.48 5.76 1.38
CA TRP A 54 13.82 5.49 0.83
C TRP A 54 13.82 5.12 -0.66
N HIS A 55 12.73 4.52 -1.15
CA HIS A 55 12.59 4.05 -2.53
C HIS A 55 11.47 4.82 -3.21
N LYS A 56 11.86 5.80 -4.04
CA LYS A 56 10.90 6.62 -4.78
C LYS A 56 10.67 6.13 -6.21
N ASP A 57 11.37 5.08 -6.62
CA ASP A 57 11.34 4.57 -7.98
C ASP A 57 10.79 3.14 -7.99
N GLY A 58 9.48 2.99 -7.96
CA GLY A 58 8.93 1.66 -8.17
C GLY A 58 7.64 1.33 -7.45
N PHE A 59 7.18 0.12 -7.76
CA PHE A 59 6.01 -0.52 -7.17
C PHE A 59 6.47 -1.74 -6.38
N THR A 60 6.24 -1.76 -5.07
CA THR A 60 6.72 -2.81 -4.20
C THR A 60 5.73 -3.97 -4.07
N GLU A 61 6.24 -5.14 -3.68
CA GLU A 61 5.43 -6.32 -3.36
C GLU A 61 4.35 -6.01 -2.31
N ARG A 62 4.66 -5.18 -1.31
CA ARG A 62 3.68 -4.78 -0.30
C ARG A 62 2.49 -4.02 -0.91
N MET A 63 2.73 -3.14 -1.88
CA MET A 63 1.66 -2.43 -2.58
C MET A 63 0.76 -3.42 -3.31
N ALA A 64 1.36 -4.37 -4.05
CA ALA A 64 0.62 -5.43 -4.73
C ALA A 64 -0.22 -6.27 -3.74
N ASN A 65 0.37 -6.70 -2.64
CA ASN A 65 -0.30 -7.55 -1.66
C ASN A 65 -1.48 -6.85 -0.98
N ILE A 66 -1.35 -5.55 -0.65
CA ILE A 66 -2.45 -4.74 -0.10
C ILE A 66 -3.62 -4.68 -1.09
N MET A 67 -3.34 -4.37 -2.36
CA MET A 67 -4.36 -4.26 -3.40
C MET A 67 -5.01 -5.61 -3.69
N LEU A 68 -4.24 -6.69 -3.78
CA LEU A 68 -4.76 -8.06 -3.97
C LEU A 68 -5.64 -8.51 -2.80
N ALA A 69 -5.32 -8.09 -1.59
CA ALA A 69 -6.13 -8.38 -0.40
C ALA A 69 -7.48 -7.65 -0.38
N GLY A 70 -7.70 -6.68 -1.28
CA GLY A 70 -8.94 -5.91 -1.39
C GLY A 70 -9.01 -4.72 -0.41
N ALA A 71 -7.89 -4.27 0.15
CA ALA A 71 -7.81 -3.02 0.87
C ALA A 71 -7.46 -1.86 -0.08
N VAL A 72 -7.96 -0.66 0.18
CA VAL A 72 -7.50 0.52 -0.54
C VAL A 72 -6.08 0.82 -0.10
N LEU A 73 -5.15 0.80 -1.05
CA LEU A 73 -3.78 1.22 -0.84
C LEU A 73 -3.70 2.74 -0.73
N ILE A 74 -3.10 3.24 0.34
CA ILE A 74 -2.68 4.64 0.47
C ILE A 74 -1.15 4.64 0.53
N THR A 75 -0.49 5.30 -0.40
CA THR A 75 0.98 5.31 -0.48
C THR A 75 1.53 6.71 -0.70
N ASP A 76 2.75 6.96 -0.25
CA ASP A 76 3.48 8.14 -0.69
C ASP A 76 3.88 7.98 -2.17
N HIS A 77 3.94 9.12 -2.86
CA HIS A 77 4.18 9.17 -4.30
C HIS A 77 5.52 8.54 -4.69
N THR A 78 5.50 7.76 -5.76
CA THR A 78 6.69 7.18 -6.42
C THR A 78 6.64 7.46 -7.90
N THR A 79 7.80 7.50 -8.58
CA THR A 79 7.88 7.74 -10.03
C THR A 79 7.14 6.68 -10.86
N TYR A 80 6.91 5.49 -10.29
CA TYR A 80 6.08 4.46 -10.93
C TYR A 80 4.62 4.92 -11.12
N LEU A 81 4.15 5.84 -10.29
CA LEU A 81 2.78 6.37 -10.35
C LEU A 81 2.64 7.57 -11.30
N ASP A 82 3.76 8.08 -11.85
CA ASP A 82 3.74 9.19 -12.79
C ASP A 82 2.90 8.85 -14.02
N GLY A 83 1.97 9.73 -14.35
CA GLY A 83 1.06 9.55 -15.49
C GLY A 83 -0.10 8.57 -15.27
N ASN A 84 -0.25 8.00 -14.06
CA ASN A 84 -1.40 7.20 -13.68
C ASN A 84 -2.48 8.05 -12.98
N ASP A 85 -3.74 7.70 -13.16
CA ASP A 85 -4.85 8.29 -12.39
C ASP A 85 -4.96 7.55 -11.06
N THR A 86 -4.29 8.10 -10.05
CA THR A 86 -4.08 7.41 -8.78
C THR A 86 -5.31 7.40 -7.87
N ASP A 87 -6.27 8.28 -8.04
CA ASP A 87 -7.49 8.30 -7.20
C ASP A 87 -8.56 7.27 -7.65
N GLU A 88 -8.28 6.44 -8.68
CA GLU A 88 -9.18 5.42 -9.19
C GLU A 88 -8.86 3.99 -8.71
N ASP A 89 -7.60 3.67 -8.46
CA ASP A 89 -7.15 2.31 -8.09
C ASP A 89 -6.32 2.26 -6.80
N LEU A 90 -5.82 3.37 -6.37
CA LEU A 90 -5.10 3.60 -5.11
C LEU A 90 -5.15 5.09 -4.76
N ILE A 91 -4.69 5.44 -3.58
CA ILE A 91 -4.55 6.84 -3.16
C ILE A 91 -3.06 7.14 -2.96
N ASP A 92 -2.53 8.07 -3.72
CA ASP A 92 -1.19 8.59 -3.47
C ASP A 92 -1.23 9.95 -2.75
N PHE A 93 -0.12 10.28 -2.11
CA PHE A 93 0.08 11.58 -1.48
C PHE A 93 1.54 11.99 -1.48
N SER A 94 1.79 13.30 -1.50
CA SER A 94 3.14 13.83 -1.28
C SER A 94 3.48 13.85 0.21
N LEU A 95 4.69 13.43 0.56
CA LEU A 95 5.21 13.57 1.92
C LEU A 95 5.45 15.05 2.29
N GLU A 96 5.58 15.93 1.31
CA GLU A 96 5.76 17.38 1.49
C GLU A 96 4.41 18.08 1.74
N ASP A 97 3.34 17.59 1.09
CA ASP A 97 1.97 18.10 1.31
C ASP A 97 1.04 16.99 1.83
N ARG A 98 1.09 16.76 3.14
CA ARG A 98 0.25 15.79 3.83
C ARG A 98 -1.09 16.34 4.30
N ALA A 99 -1.35 17.62 4.07
CA ALA A 99 -2.54 18.27 4.63
C ALA A 99 -3.86 17.71 4.07
N ALA A 100 -3.86 17.28 2.82
CA ALA A 100 -5.03 16.70 2.15
C ALA A 100 -5.34 15.27 2.60
N LEU A 101 -4.34 14.50 3.04
CA LEU A 101 -4.46 13.07 3.35
C LEU A 101 -5.52 12.75 4.42
N PRO A 102 -5.61 13.43 5.57
CA PRO A 102 -6.65 13.16 6.56
C PRO A 102 -8.06 13.36 6.03
N LYS A 103 -8.26 14.29 5.10
CA LYS A 103 -9.55 14.54 4.45
C LYS A 103 -9.91 13.41 3.49
N LYS A 104 -8.96 12.95 2.65
CA LYS A 104 -9.14 11.80 1.76
C LYS A 104 -9.47 10.52 2.57
N ILE A 105 -8.74 10.26 3.65
CA ILE A 105 -8.99 9.11 4.53
C ILE A 105 -10.41 9.16 5.13
N ARG A 106 -10.82 10.28 5.71
CA ARG A 106 -12.17 10.41 6.29
C ARG A 106 -13.26 10.21 5.24
N TYR A 107 -13.07 10.80 4.07
CA TYR A 107 -14.00 10.62 2.95
C TYR A 107 -14.17 9.14 2.60
N LEU A 108 -13.09 8.40 2.43
CA LEU A 108 -13.14 6.97 2.08
C LEU A 108 -13.72 6.10 3.21
N LEU A 109 -13.48 6.45 4.48
CA LEU A 109 -14.07 5.75 5.60
C LEU A 109 -15.59 5.93 5.67
N GLN A 110 -16.11 7.08 5.23
CA GLN A 110 -17.53 7.42 5.21
C GLN A 110 -18.25 6.95 3.93
N ASN A 111 -17.53 6.79 2.82
CA ASN A 111 -18.09 6.42 1.52
C ASN A 111 -17.70 5.00 1.12
N GLU A 112 -18.47 4.04 1.59
CA GLU A 112 -18.23 2.61 1.36
C GLU A 112 -18.16 2.27 -0.11
N LYS A 113 -19.14 2.71 -0.89
CA LYS A 113 -19.22 2.44 -2.34
C LYS A 113 -17.95 2.90 -3.08
N LYS A 114 -17.48 4.13 -2.81
CA LYS A 114 -16.25 4.64 -3.47
C LYS A 114 -15.01 3.89 -3.01
N ARG A 115 -14.94 3.51 -1.75
CA ARG A 115 -13.86 2.70 -1.20
C ARG A 115 -13.80 1.33 -1.86
N GLU A 116 -14.94 0.66 -2.01
CA GLU A 116 -15.02 -0.67 -2.65
C GLU A 116 -14.68 -0.59 -4.14
N GLU A 117 -15.11 0.47 -4.83
CA GLU A 117 -14.75 0.72 -6.23
C GLU A 117 -13.23 0.83 -6.41
N ILE A 118 -12.56 1.67 -5.60
CA ILE A 118 -11.10 1.84 -5.65
C ILE A 118 -10.39 0.53 -5.31
N ALA A 119 -10.84 -0.18 -4.27
CA ALA A 119 -10.24 -1.45 -3.86
C ALA A 119 -10.35 -2.51 -4.96
N GLU A 120 -11.50 -2.61 -5.62
CA GLU A 120 -11.70 -3.56 -6.72
C GLU A 120 -10.87 -3.18 -7.95
N ASN A 121 -10.84 -1.91 -8.33
CA ASN A 121 -10.02 -1.44 -9.45
C ASN A 121 -8.53 -1.74 -9.18
N GLY A 122 -8.05 -1.44 -7.98
CA GLY A 122 -6.68 -1.74 -7.58
C GLY A 122 -6.35 -3.23 -7.64
N LYS A 123 -7.25 -4.07 -7.15
CA LYS A 123 -7.12 -5.53 -7.23
C LYS A 123 -7.04 -6.02 -8.67
N GLN A 124 -7.94 -5.56 -9.54
CA GLN A 124 -7.96 -5.94 -10.95
C GLN A 124 -6.69 -5.50 -11.69
N LYS A 125 -6.23 -4.27 -11.46
CA LYS A 125 -4.98 -3.77 -12.03
C LYS A 125 -3.79 -4.62 -11.59
N THR A 126 -3.73 -4.99 -10.30
CA THR A 126 -2.66 -5.84 -9.78
C THR A 126 -2.68 -7.22 -10.40
N LEU A 127 -3.84 -7.85 -10.54
CA LEU A 127 -3.97 -9.15 -11.22
C LEU A 127 -3.53 -9.11 -12.68
N GLN A 128 -3.75 -7.99 -13.36
CA GLN A 128 -3.40 -7.84 -14.77
C GLN A 128 -1.91 -7.54 -14.99
N GLN A 129 -1.24 -6.85 -14.05
CA GLN A 129 0.07 -6.26 -14.29
C GLN A 129 1.17 -6.72 -13.32
N HIS A 130 0.82 -7.18 -12.10
CA HIS A 130 1.78 -7.33 -11.00
C HIS A 130 1.87 -8.74 -10.43
N THR A 131 1.30 -9.74 -11.12
CA THR A 131 1.46 -11.14 -10.70
C THR A 131 2.81 -11.71 -11.15
N TRP A 132 3.24 -12.79 -10.50
CA TRP A 132 4.47 -13.48 -10.86
C TRP A 132 4.43 -14.07 -12.27
N GLU A 133 3.25 -14.36 -12.83
CA GLU A 133 3.09 -14.79 -14.23
C GLU A 133 3.35 -13.65 -15.21
N LYS A 134 2.98 -12.42 -14.85
CA LYS A 134 3.12 -11.23 -15.71
C LYS A 134 4.52 -10.62 -15.72
N ARG A 135 5.24 -10.70 -14.62
CA ARG A 135 6.57 -10.10 -14.50
C ARG A 135 7.61 -10.66 -15.50
N PRO A 136 7.72 -11.99 -15.74
CA PRO A 136 8.61 -12.50 -16.77
C PRO A 136 8.25 -12.03 -18.18
N GLU A 137 6.95 -11.92 -18.50
CA GLU A 137 6.50 -11.41 -19.80
C GLU A 137 6.97 -9.96 -20.03
N GLN A 138 6.79 -9.12 -19.03
CA GLN A 138 7.25 -7.72 -19.06
C GLN A 138 8.78 -7.63 -19.19
N PHE A 139 9.52 -8.45 -18.45
CA PHE A 139 10.96 -8.49 -18.48
C PHE A 139 11.48 -8.89 -19.87
N LEU A 140 10.90 -9.95 -20.45
CA LEU A 140 11.25 -10.41 -21.80
C LEU A 140 10.94 -9.36 -22.88
N HIS A 141 9.86 -8.61 -22.72
CA HIS A 141 9.51 -7.51 -23.62
C HIS A 141 10.60 -6.40 -23.59
N ILE A 142 10.96 -5.96 -22.38
CA ILE A 142 12.02 -4.94 -22.19
C ILE A 142 13.37 -5.40 -22.78
N LEU A 143 13.74 -6.68 -22.59
CA LEU A 143 14.97 -7.21 -23.16
C LEU A 143 14.95 -7.20 -24.69
N LYS A 144 13.83 -7.55 -25.31
CA LYS A 144 13.69 -7.51 -26.77
C LYS A 144 13.79 -6.09 -27.34
N GLU A 145 13.18 -5.11 -26.67
CA GLU A 145 13.24 -3.71 -27.11
C GLU A 145 14.64 -3.09 -26.98
N ARG A 146 15.44 -3.56 -26.00
CA ARG A 146 16.81 -3.07 -25.78
C ARG A 146 17.89 -3.84 -26.54
N SER A 147 17.52 -4.92 -27.20
CA SER A 147 18.46 -5.77 -27.96
C SER A 147 18.57 -5.39 -29.46
N VAL A 148 18.12 -4.19 -29.83
CA VAL A 148 18.22 -3.63 -31.18
C VAL A 148 19.35 -2.63 -31.23
#